data_789c507937f1f6205b3237a8a436723e
#
_entry.id   789c507937f1f6205b3237a8a436723e
#
_cell.length_a   1.000
_cell.length_b   1.000
_cell.length_c   1.000
_cell.angle_alpha   90.00
_cell.angle_beta   90.00
_cell.angle_gamma   90.00
#
_symmetry.space_group_name_H-M   'P 1'
#
loop_
_entity.id
_entity.type
_entity.pdbx_description
1 polymer ?
#
loop_
_entity_poly.entity_id
_entity_poly.type
_entity_poly.pdbx_seq_one_letter_code
_entity_poly.pdbx_strand_id
1 'polypeptide(L)'
;KTFESVKGAKNVILHLYNSTSTVQREVVFKQDKVGIKKIATDGAKLVKDLAGKNKETNWQFEYSPESFTGTELDYAVEVCNAVNEIWQPTKEQKTIMNLPATVELSTPNIYADQVEWMCRNLKNRETVVVSLHPHNDRGTGIGAAELGLMAGADRIEGTLFGNGERTGNVDIVSLALNQFTQGIDSGLDFSNINKVMREV
;
A
#
# COMPACT_ATOMS: atom_id res chain seq x y z
N LYS A 1 -9.26 -9.31 17.60
CA LYS A 1 -9.97 -10.04 16.52
C LYS A 1 -8.99 -10.40 15.40
N THR A 2 -8.30 -9.45 14.71
CA THR A 2 -7.41 -9.72 13.56
C THR A 2 -6.36 -10.80 13.86
N PHE A 3 -5.63 -10.73 14.99
CA PHE A 3 -4.66 -11.76 15.37
C PHE A 3 -5.29 -13.13 15.65
N GLU A 4 -6.52 -13.16 16.11
CA GLU A 4 -7.26 -14.43 16.31
C GLU A 4 -7.68 -15.04 14.97
N SER A 5 -8.06 -14.22 13.99
CA SER A 5 -8.48 -14.74 12.68
C SER A 5 -7.35 -15.34 11.85
N VAL A 6 -6.10 -14.95 12.12
CA VAL A 6 -4.91 -15.48 11.41
C VAL A 6 -4.13 -16.51 12.24
N LYS A 7 -4.69 -16.96 13.37
CA LYS A 7 -4.03 -17.93 14.24
C LYS A 7 -3.78 -19.25 13.51
N GLY A 8 -2.53 -19.72 13.58
CA GLY A 8 -2.09 -20.94 12.90
C GLY A 8 -1.58 -20.75 11.48
N ALA A 9 -1.70 -19.56 10.91
CA ALA A 9 -1.08 -19.23 9.63
C ALA A 9 0.45 -19.10 9.79
N LYS A 10 1.20 -19.72 8.85
CA LYS A 10 2.67 -19.69 8.88
C LYS A 10 3.23 -18.32 8.47
N ASN A 11 2.64 -17.69 7.47
CA ASN A 11 3.05 -16.39 6.94
C ASN A 11 1.85 -15.45 6.96
N VAL A 12 2.02 -14.26 7.49
CA VAL A 12 0.97 -13.24 7.58
C VAL A 12 1.54 -11.87 7.25
N ILE A 13 0.90 -11.17 6.32
CA ILE A 13 1.07 -9.73 6.16
C ILE A 13 -0.04 -9.07 6.99
N LEU A 14 0.34 -8.33 8.02
CA LEU A 14 -0.60 -7.60 8.85
C LEU A 14 -0.62 -6.13 8.43
N HIS A 15 -1.75 -5.69 7.91
CA HIS A 15 -1.96 -4.36 7.36
C HIS A 15 -2.58 -3.43 8.42
N LEU A 16 -1.84 -2.38 8.78
CA LEU A 16 -2.26 -1.26 9.60
C LEU A 16 -2.47 -0.05 8.70
N TYR A 17 -3.57 0.67 8.88
CA TYR A 17 -3.82 1.91 8.15
C TYR A 17 -4.61 2.91 8.99
N ASN A 18 -4.45 4.16 8.68
CA ASN A 18 -5.33 5.25 9.10
C ASN A 18 -5.24 6.40 8.10
N SER A 19 -6.33 7.12 7.93
CA SER A 19 -6.37 8.26 7.00
C SER A 19 -5.50 9.40 7.48
N THR A 20 -4.72 9.97 6.55
CA THR A 20 -3.77 11.05 6.81
C THR A 20 -4.07 12.34 6.04
N SER A 21 -5.03 12.31 5.12
CA SER A 21 -5.39 13.46 4.28
C SER A 21 -5.92 14.65 5.09
N THR A 22 -5.77 15.85 4.55
CA THR A 22 -6.25 17.09 5.16
C THR A 22 -7.74 17.01 5.51
N VAL A 23 -8.57 16.57 4.55
CA VAL A 23 -10.02 16.47 4.74
C VAL A 23 -10.36 15.50 5.87
N GLN A 24 -9.72 14.33 5.91
CA GLN A 24 -9.99 13.33 6.94
C GLN A 24 -9.56 13.84 8.33
N ARG A 25 -8.42 14.49 8.41
CA ARG A 25 -7.95 15.08 9.68
C ARG A 25 -8.93 16.11 10.23
N GLU A 26 -9.37 17.04 9.38
CA GLU A 26 -10.21 18.18 9.80
C GLU A 26 -11.67 17.78 10.06
N VAL A 27 -12.25 17.00 9.15
CA VAL A 27 -13.71 16.74 9.16
C VAL A 27 -14.06 15.48 9.96
N VAL A 28 -13.31 14.38 9.78
CA VAL A 28 -13.64 13.08 10.37
C VAL A 28 -13.02 12.92 11.74
N PHE A 29 -11.69 13.00 11.82
CA PHE A 29 -10.97 12.76 13.08
C PHE A 29 -10.97 13.98 14.00
N LYS A 30 -11.10 15.18 13.43
CA LYS A 30 -10.97 16.46 14.18
C LYS A 30 -9.66 16.50 14.96
N GLN A 31 -8.59 16.09 14.32
CA GLN A 31 -7.24 15.97 14.86
C GLN A 31 -6.24 16.70 13.96
N ASP A 32 -5.19 17.23 14.57
CA ASP A 32 -4.05 17.78 13.86
C ASP A 32 -3.08 16.66 13.37
N LYS A 33 -2.01 17.05 12.68
CA LYS A 33 -0.96 16.14 12.22
C LYS A 33 -0.34 15.33 13.36
N VAL A 34 -0.19 15.91 14.54
CA VAL A 34 0.39 15.23 15.72
C VAL A 34 -0.55 14.13 16.21
N GLY A 35 -1.84 14.43 16.33
CA GLY A 35 -2.86 13.46 16.76
C GLY A 35 -2.99 12.29 15.79
N ILE A 36 -3.02 12.55 14.49
CA ILE A 36 -3.10 11.49 13.46
C ILE A 36 -1.84 10.63 13.43
N LYS A 37 -0.64 11.23 13.51
CA LYS A 37 0.61 10.47 13.62
C LYS A 37 0.63 9.60 14.88
N LYS A 38 0.08 10.10 16.00
CA LYS A 38 -0.05 9.32 17.23
C LYS A 38 -0.92 8.08 17.04
N ILE A 39 -2.03 8.16 16.30
CA ILE A 39 -2.87 7.00 15.97
C ILE A 39 -2.05 5.94 15.23
N ALA A 40 -1.30 6.33 14.20
CA ALA A 40 -0.44 5.42 13.44
C ALA A 40 0.63 4.74 14.33
N THR A 41 1.32 5.52 15.13
CA THR A 41 2.42 5.02 15.99
C THR A 41 1.92 4.15 17.14
N ASP A 42 0.79 4.48 17.75
CA ASP A 42 0.19 3.63 18.79
C ASP A 42 -0.32 2.30 18.19
N GLY A 43 -0.92 2.36 17.00
CA GLY A 43 -1.27 1.15 16.24
C GLY A 43 -0.06 0.29 15.90
N ALA A 44 1.04 0.90 15.45
CA ALA A 44 2.27 0.19 15.11
C ALA A 44 2.90 -0.51 16.34
N LYS A 45 2.91 0.13 17.51
CA LYS A 45 3.35 -0.48 18.78
C LYS A 45 2.49 -1.68 19.13
N LEU A 46 1.17 -1.52 19.10
CA LEU A 46 0.22 -2.59 19.42
C LEU A 46 0.42 -3.81 18.49
N VAL A 47 0.58 -3.57 17.19
CA VAL A 47 0.84 -4.61 16.20
C VAL A 47 2.13 -5.36 16.52
N LYS A 48 3.23 -4.64 16.76
CA LYS A 48 4.53 -5.23 17.11
C LYS A 48 4.43 -6.07 18.38
N ASP A 49 3.77 -5.56 19.42
CA ASP A 49 3.62 -6.25 20.71
C ASP A 49 2.79 -7.54 20.57
N LEU A 50 1.72 -7.51 19.80
CA LEU A 50 0.87 -8.68 19.57
C LEU A 50 1.56 -9.73 18.69
N ALA A 51 2.26 -9.32 17.64
CA ALA A 51 3.05 -10.21 16.79
C ALA A 51 4.17 -10.89 17.58
N GLY A 52 4.84 -10.17 18.48
CA GLY A 52 5.89 -10.70 19.34
C GLY A 52 5.44 -11.80 20.30
N LYS A 53 4.13 -11.90 20.58
CA LYS A 53 3.53 -12.97 21.40
C LYS A 53 3.31 -14.28 20.63
N ASN A 54 3.32 -14.23 19.30
CA ASN A 54 3.14 -15.40 18.42
C ASN A 54 4.38 -15.57 17.53
N LYS A 55 5.35 -16.34 18.04
CA LYS A 55 6.63 -16.57 17.36
C LYS A 55 6.60 -17.67 16.29
N GLU A 56 5.49 -18.38 16.15
CA GLU A 56 5.31 -19.47 15.19
C GLU A 56 4.92 -18.93 13.80
N THR A 57 4.43 -17.69 13.74
CA THR A 57 4.04 -17.02 12.53
C THR A 57 5.19 -16.11 12.05
N ASN A 58 5.50 -16.20 10.76
CA ASN A 58 6.37 -15.23 10.09
C ASN A 58 5.53 -13.99 9.77
N TRP A 59 5.79 -12.90 10.49
CA TRP A 59 5.05 -11.65 10.36
C TRP A 59 5.76 -10.70 9.39
N GLN A 60 5.02 -10.17 8.45
CA GLN A 60 5.39 -8.97 7.70
C GLN A 60 4.38 -7.87 8.02
N PHE A 61 4.87 -6.65 8.22
CA PHE A 61 4.01 -5.52 8.55
C PHE A 61 3.84 -4.62 7.33
N GLU A 62 2.62 -4.18 7.14
CA GLU A 62 2.23 -3.23 6.12
C GLU A 62 1.56 -2.03 6.76
N TYR A 63 1.91 -0.82 6.31
CA TYR A 63 1.26 0.43 6.71
C TYR A 63 0.82 1.23 5.50
N SER A 64 -0.40 1.76 5.55
CA SER A 64 -0.92 2.72 4.58
C SER A 64 -1.26 4.05 5.25
N PRO A 65 -0.64 5.17 4.84
CA PRO A 65 -1.21 6.50 5.07
C PRO A 65 -2.42 6.67 4.14
N GLU A 66 -3.59 6.16 4.56
CA GLU A 66 -4.80 6.14 3.73
C GLU A 66 -5.15 7.54 3.22
N SER A 67 -5.75 7.60 2.04
CA SER A 67 -5.95 8.85 1.29
C SER A 67 -4.62 9.59 1.02
N PHE A 68 -3.57 8.83 0.67
CA PHE A 68 -2.22 9.36 0.42
C PHE A 68 -2.23 10.49 -0.60
N THR A 69 -3.00 10.37 -1.70
CA THR A 69 -3.09 11.41 -2.74
C THR A 69 -3.67 12.74 -2.27
N GLY A 70 -4.37 12.74 -1.13
CA GLY A 70 -4.89 13.95 -0.46
C GLY A 70 -4.07 14.38 0.77
N THR A 71 -2.88 13.80 0.94
CA THR A 71 -1.98 14.06 2.07
C THR A 71 -0.76 14.85 1.59
N GLU A 72 -0.29 15.80 2.37
CA GLU A 72 0.97 16.49 2.08
C GLU A 72 2.14 15.49 2.11
N LEU A 73 3.00 15.51 1.10
CA LEU A 73 4.06 14.50 0.93
C LEU A 73 5.06 14.48 2.09
N ASP A 74 5.45 15.65 2.60
CA ASP A 74 6.32 15.78 3.78
C ASP A 74 5.70 15.13 5.02
N TYR A 75 4.39 15.26 5.19
CA TYR A 75 3.67 14.63 6.28
C TYR A 75 3.49 13.12 6.06
N ALA A 76 3.19 12.68 4.86
CA ALA A 76 3.08 11.25 4.53
C ALA A 76 4.40 10.52 4.86
N VAL A 77 5.55 11.06 4.43
CA VAL A 77 6.85 10.45 4.72
C VAL A 77 7.20 10.52 6.21
N GLU A 78 6.81 11.59 6.91
CA GLU A 78 6.99 11.70 8.36
C GLU A 78 6.27 10.58 9.09
N VAL A 79 5.00 10.32 8.76
CA VAL A 79 4.21 9.26 9.41
C VAL A 79 4.77 7.87 9.06
N CYS A 80 5.09 7.60 7.80
CA CYS A 80 5.70 6.33 7.37
C CYS A 80 7.02 6.06 8.10
N ASN A 81 7.89 7.06 8.20
CA ASN A 81 9.15 6.93 8.93
C ASN A 81 8.93 6.68 10.43
N ALA A 82 7.94 7.36 11.05
CA ALA A 82 7.62 7.16 12.47
C ALA A 82 7.10 5.75 12.77
N VAL A 83 6.33 5.16 11.86
CA VAL A 83 5.90 3.75 11.94
C VAL A 83 7.09 2.81 11.80
N ASN A 84 7.98 3.05 10.83
CA ASN A 84 9.19 2.23 10.62
C ASN A 84 10.18 2.34 11.77
N GLU A 85 10.29 3.47 12.44
CA GLU A 85 11.11 3.62 13.65
C GLU A 85 10.63 2.70 14.79
N ILE A 86 9.34 2.35 14.83
CA ILE A 86 8.79 1.38 15.78
C ILE A 86 9.02 -0.05 15.30
N TRP A 87 8.73 -0.35 14.04
CA TRP A 87 8.83 -1.70 13.51
C TRP A 87 10.26 -2.17 13.27
N GLN A 88 11.17 -1.24 12.96
CA GLN A 88 12.61 -1.49 12.77
C GLN A 88 12.89 -2.56 11.69
N PRO A 89 12.43 -2.32 10.44
CA PRO A 89 12.66 -3.26 9.36
C PRO A 89 14.16 -3.43 9.06
N THR A 90 14.49 -4.60 8.51
CA THR A 90 15.82 -4.92 7.99
C THR A 90 15.75 -5.22 6.48
N LYS A 91 16.89 -5.41 5.83
CA LYS A 91 16.93 -5.81 4.41
C LYS A 91 16.33 -7.19 4.18
N GLU A 92 16.44 -8.07 5.17
CA GLU A 92 15.93 -9.45 5.15
C GLU A 92 14.44 -9.50 5.54
N GLN A 93 13.99 -8.58 6.41
CA GLN A 93 12.61 -8.49 6.87
C GLN A 93 12.08 -7.07 6.65
N LYS A 94 11.72 -6.81 5.41
CA LYS A 94 11.21 -5.50 4.99
C LYS A 94 9.78 -5.27 5.48
N THR A 95 9.47 -4.01 5.76
CA THR A 95 8.08 -3.55 5.89
C THR A 95 7.53 -3.16 4.52
N ILE A 96 6.21 -3.15 4.40
CA ILE A 96 5.52 -2.63 3.23
C ILE A 96 4.95 -1.24 3.59
N MET A 97 5.31 -0.24 2.80
CA MET A 97 4.67 1.08 2.83
C MET A 97 3.79 1.20 1.59
N ASN A 98 2.50 1.11 1.81
CA ASN A 98 1.52 1.14 0.73
C ASN A 98 0.98 2.57 0.58
N LEU A 99 1.03 3.12 -0.63
CA LEU A 99 0.64 4.49 -0.97
C LEU A 99 -0.68 4.48 -1.77
N PRO A 100 -1.84 4.45 -1.11
CA PRO A 100 -3.09 4.27 -1.82
C PRO A 100 -3.56 5.57 -2.49
N ALA A 101 -3.87 5.48 -3.79
CA ALA A 101 -4.74 6.45 -4.43
C ALA A 101 -6.19 6.08 -4.08
N THR A 102 -6.58 6.27 -2.81
CA THR A 102 -7.91 5.95 -2.27
C THR A 102 -9.00 6.60 -3.11
N VAL A 103 -8.72 7.79 -3.62
CA VAL A 103 -9.44 8.45 -4.73
C VAL A 103 -8.39 8.95 -5.72
N GLU A 104 -8.63 8.76 -7.01
CA GLU A 104 -7.78 9.32 -8.07
C GLU A 104 -7.98 10.84 -8.17
N LEU A 105 -7.25 11.60 -7.35
CA LEU A 105 -7.34 13.08 -7.30
C LEU A 105 -6.61 13.77 -8.44
N SER A 106 -5.69 13.09 -9.12
CA SER A 106 -4.84 13.66 -10.16
C SER A 106 -4.64 12.70 -11.33
N THR A 107 -3.90 13.14 -12.33
CA THR A 107 -3.50 12.28 -13.46
C THR A 107 -2.40 11.30 -13.04
N PRO A 108 -2.24 10.16 -13.76
CA PRO A 108 -1.26 9.12 -13.43
C PRO A 108 0.18 9.61 -13.27
N ASN A 109 0.61 10.57 -14.11
CA ASN A 109 1.96 11.15 -14.02
C ASN A 109 2.18 11.91 -12.70
N ILE A 110 1.18 12.67 -12.22
CA ILE A 110 1.28 13.37 -10.92
C ILE A 110 1.36 12.37 -9.78
N TYR A 111 0.58 11.28 -9.83
CA TYR A 111 0.70 10.20 -8.84
C TYR A 111 2.09 9.54 -8.87
N ALA A 112 2.63 9.29 -10.06
CA ALA A 112 3.99 8.77 -10.22
C ALA A 112 5.05 9.71 -9.65
N ASP A 113 4.94 11.03 -9.86
CA ASP A 113 5.82 12.03 -9.27
C ASP A 113 5.77 11.99 -7.73
N GLN A 114 4.58 11.81 -7.15
CA GLN A 114 4.41 11.63 -5.70
C GLN A 114 5.09 10.36 -5.21
N VAL A 115 4.97 9.25 -5.94
CA VAL A 115 5.62 7.97 -5.62
C VAL A 115 7.15 8.12 -5.69
N GLU A 116 7.69 8.74 -6.75
CA GLU A 116 9.13 8.99 -6.87
C GLU A 116 9.64 9.83 -5.70
N TRP A 117 8.91 10.88 -5.35
CA TRP A 117 9.26 11.72 -4.22
C TRP A 117 9.29 10.91 -2.91
N MET A 118 8.30 10.08 -2.65
CA MET A 118 8.28 9.19 -1.48
C MET A 118 9.47 8.22 -1.48
N CYS A 119 9.75 7.57 -2.61
CA CYS A 119 10.90 6.66 -2.74
C CYS A 119 12.24 7.33 -2.43
N ARG A 120 12.40 8.61 -2.78
CA ARG A 120 13.61 9.39 -2.52
C ARG A 120 13.72 9.90 -1.07
N ASN A 121 12.61 10.03 -0.34
CA ASN A 121 12.57 10.65 0.97
C ASN A 121 12.29 9.68 2.14
N LEU A 122 11.87 8.44 1.86
CA LEU A 122 11.75 7.40 2.88
C LEU A 122 13.14 7.05 3.43
N LYS A 123 13.27 7.07 4.76
CA LYS A 123 14.50 6.64 5.44
C LYS A 123 14.73 5.13 5.21
N ASN A 124 16.00 4.75 4.99
CA ASN A 124 16.39 3.34 4.81
C ASN A 124 15.53 2.64 3.74
N ARG A 125 15.38 3.27 2.57
CA ARG A 125 14.52 2.81 1.47
C ARG A 125 14.72 1.32 1.14
N GLU A 126 15.93 0.80 1.30
CA GLU A 126 16.30 -0.59 1.04
C GLU A 126 15.65 -1.59 2.01
N THR A 127 15.11 -1.12 3.14
CA THR A 127 14.38 -1.95 4.13
C THR A 127 12.85 -1.88 3.94
N VAL A 128 12.40 -1.22 2.87
CA VAL A 128 10.98 -0.96 2.61
C VAL A 128 10.60 -1.52 1.24
N VAL A 129 9.45 -2.17 1.15
CA VAL A 129 8.73 -2.43 -0.10
C VAL A 129 7.72 -1.29 -0.27
N VAL A 130 7.87 -0.48 -1.30
CA VAL A 130 6.88 0.53 -1.65
C VAL A 130 5.81 -0.13 -2.49
N SER A 131 4.59 -0.20 -1.96
CA SER A 131 3.41 -0.76 -2.61
C SER A 131 2.46 0.35 -3.04
N LEU A 132 1.75 0.14 -4.12
CA LEU A 132 0.73 1.07 -4.61
C LEU A 132 -0.62 0.39 -4.67
N HIS A 133 -1.67 1.14 -4.31
CA HIS A 133 -3.05 0.68 -4.33
C HIS A 133 -3.93 1.73 -5.03
N PRO A 134 -3.87 1.84 -6.36
CA PRO A 134 -4.72 2.79 -7.06
C PRO A 134 -6.15 2.27 -7.21
N HIS A 135 -7.12 3.15 -6.94
CA HIS A 135 -8.50 3.00 -7.41
C HIS A 135 -8.64 3.48 -8.85
N ASN A 136 -9.83 3.36 -9.41
CA ASN A 136 -10.08 3.61 -10.84
C ASN A 136 -11.17 4.68 -11.07
N ASP A 137 -11.23 5.69 -10.19
CA ASP A 137 -12.28 6.73 -10.23
C ASP A 137 -12.26 7.55 -11.54
N ARG A 138 -11.10 7.70 -12.14
CA ARG A 138 -10.89 8.41 -13.42
C ARG A 138 -10.76 7.47 -14.62
N GLY A 139 -10.81 6.13 -14.38
CA GLY A 139 -10.52 5.14 -15.41
C GLY A 139 -9.03 5.04 -15.77
N THR A 140 -8.14 5.52 -14.89
CA THR A 140 -6.69 5.60 -15.17
C THR A 140 -5.84 4.77 -14.21
N GLY A 141 -6.46 3.89 -13.40
CA GLY A 141 -5.78 3.10 -12.37
C GLY A 141 -4.63 2.25 -12.90
N ILE A 142 -4.77 1.62 -14.09
CA ILE A 142 -3.70 0.83 -14.72
C ILE A 142 -2.52 1.73 -15.07
N GLY A 143 -2.77 2.86 -15.75
CA GLY A 143 -1.72 3.81 -16.10
C GLY A 143 -1.02 4.40 -14.87
N ALA A 144 -1.76 4.65 -13.78
CA ALA A 144 -1.21 5.08 -12.51
C ALA A 144 -0.27 4.02 -11.90
N ALA A 145 -0.66 2.72 -11.97
CA ALA A 145 0.18 1.62 -11.52
C ALA A 145 1.45 1.47 -12.35
N GLU A 146 1.34 1.49 -13.69
CA GLU A 146 2.49 1.39 -14.59
C GLU A 146 3.51 2.51 -14.36
N LEU A 147 3.05 3.76 -14.37
CA LEU A 147 3.92 4.91 -14.11
C LEU A 147 4.49 4.90 -12.70
N GLY A 148 3.73 4.47 -11.70
CA GLY A 148 4.19 4.33 -10.32
C GLY A 148 5.30 3.28 -10.17
N LEU A 149 5.23 2.14 -10.89
CA LEU A 149 6.33 1.16 -10.94
C LEU A 149 7.58 1.77 -11.58
N MET A 150 7.42 2.52 -12.68
CA MET A 150 8.52 3.22 -13.33
C MET A 150 9.12 4.31 -12.41
N ALA A 151 8.35 4.88 -11.51
CA ALA A 151 8.77 5.86 -10.51
C ALA A 151 9.49 5.26 -9.29
N GLY A 152 9.61 3.92 -9.21
CA GLY A 152 10.40 3.24 -8.19
C GLY A 152 9.58 2.46 -7.15
N ALA A 153 8.28 2.25 -7.36
CA ALA A 153 7.51 1.31 -6.55
C ALA A 153 7.94 -0.14 -6.82
N ASP A 154 7.79 -0.99 -5.81
CA ASP A 154 8.21 -2.40 -5.86
C ASP A 154 7.02 -3.36 -6.07
N ARG A 155 5.80 -2.93 -5.74
CA ARG A 155 4.61 -3.79 -5.64
C ARG A 155 3.33 -3.03 -5.99
N ILE A 156 2.37 -3.73 -6.59
CA ILE A 156 1.02 -3.22 -6.81
C ILE A 156 0.01 -4.10 -6.06
N GLU A 157 -0.97 -3.47 -5.47
CA GLU A 157 -2.18 -4.09 -4.95
C GLU A 157 -3.36 -3.72 -5.84
N GLY A 158 -4.15 -4.70 -6.18
CA GLY A 158 -5.32 -4.53 -7.02
C GLY A 158 -6.24 -5.74 -6.93
N THR A 159 -7.17 -5.80 -7.84
CA THR A 159 -8.14 -6.88 -7.90
C THR A 159 -8.17 -7.53 -9.28
N LEU A 160 -8.66 -8.76 -9.34
CA LEU A 160 -8.88 -9.42 -10.62
C LEU A 160 -9.98 -8.67 -11.38
N PHE A 161 -9.67 -8.26 -12.60
CA PHE A 161 -10.54 -7.50 -13.51
C PHE A 161 -11.02 -6.15 -12.94
N GLY A 162 -10.34 -5.61 -11.93
CA GLY A 162 -10.63 -4.30 -11.36
C GLY A 162 -11.88 -4.26 -10.46
N ASN A 163 -12.45 -5.39 -10.08
CA ASN A 163 -13.61 -5.44 -9.20
C ASN A 163 -13.30 -4.78 -7.84
N GLY A 164 -14.14 -3.85 -7.39
CA GLY A 164 -13.88 -3.15 -6.12
C GLY A 164 -14.88 -2.03 -5.86
N GLU A 165 -14.55 -1.19 -4.89
CA GLU A 165 -15.39 -0.07 -4.49
C GLU A 165 -15.56 0.96 -5.59
N ARG A 166 -16.72 1.56 -5.69
CA ARG A 166 -17.10 2.62 -6.63
C ARG A 166 -16.90 2.17 -8.09
N THR A 167 -15.93 2.76 -8.78
CA THR A 167 -15.55 2.42 -10.16
C THR A 167 -14.55 1.26 -10.25
N GLY A 168 -14.08 0.75 -9.12
CA GLY A 168 -13.16 -0.36 -9.00
C GLY A 168 -11.76 0.01 -8.53
N ASN A 169 -10.90 -0.99 -8.51
CA ASN A 169 -9.47 -0.90 -8.24
C ASN A 169 -8.66 -1.03 -9.53
N VAL A 170 -7.35 -0.90 -9.44
CA VAL A 170 -6.49 -1.29 -10.55
C VAL A 170 -6.72 -2.76 -10.91
N ASP A 171 -6.91 -3.03 -12.18
CA ASP A 171 -7.03 -4.39 -12.72
C ASP A 171 -5.64 -5.02 -12.87
N ILE A 172 -5.32 -5.95 -11.96
CA ILE A 172 -4.01 -6.64 -11.97
C ILE A 172 -3.87 -7.61 -13.14
N VAL A 173 -4.97 -8.08 -13.73
CA VAL A 173 -4.91 -8.92 -14.94
C VAL A 173 -4.41 -8.11 -16.12
N SER A 174 -5.04 -6.96 -16.38
CA SER A 174 -4.62 -6.05 -17.46
C SER A 174 -3.19 -5.53 -17.22
N LEU A 175 -2.85 -5.18 -15.97
CA LEU A 175 -1.50 -4.73 -15.63
C LEU A 175 -0.45 -5.80 -15.93
N ALA A 176 -0.70 -7.06 -15.53
CA ALA A 176 0.23 -8.17 -15.79
C ALA A 176 0.38 -8.47 -17.28
N LEU A 177 -0.71 -8.40 -18.05
CA LEU A 177 -0.66 -8.56 -19.50
C LEU A 177 0.10 -7.42 -20.18
N ASN A 178 -0.07 -6.18 -19.72
CA ASN A 178 0.70 -5.04 -20.21
C ASN A 178 2.20 -5.24 -19.96
N GLN A 179 2.59 -5.65 -18.75
CA GLN A 179 3.98 -5.98 -18.42
C GLN A 179 4.54 -7.08 -19.34
N PHE A 180 3.77 -8.14 -19.55
CA PHE A 180 4.16 -9.22 -20.46
C PHE A 180 4.44 -8.72 -21.88
N THR A 181 3.65 -7.78 -22.42
CA THR A 181 3.91 -7.18 -23.74
C THR A 181 5.21 -6.39 -23.80
N GLN A 182 5.74 -5.97 -22.65
CA GLN A 182 7.04 -5.29 -22.53
C GLN A 182 8.18 -6.24 -22.15
N GLY A 183 7.94 -7.55 -22.12
CA GLY A 183 8.92 -8.55 -21.76
C GLY A 183 9.21 -8.65 -20.27
N ILE A 184 8.30 -8.14 -19.42
CA ILE A 184 8.42 -8.19 -17.96
C ILE A 184 7.52 -9.32 -17.43
N ASP A 185 8.11 -10.25 -16.68
CA ASP A 185 7.38 -11.29 -15.96
C ASP A 185 6.79 -10.73 -14.66
N SER A 186 5.46 -10.68 -14.58
CA SER A 186 4.75 -10.25 -13.39
C SER A 186 4.75 -11.29 -12.27
N GLY A 187 5.18 -12.52 -12.53
CA GLY A 187 5.05 -13.66 -11.63
C GLY A 187 3.62 -14.20 -11.49
N LEU A 188 2.67 -13.74 -12.30
CA LEU A 188 1.27 -14.16 -12.30
C LEU A 188 0.97 -15.02 -13.53
N ASP A 189 0.24 -16.13 -13.35
CA ASP A 189 -0.16 -17.03 -14.44
C ASP A 189 -1.60 -16.75 -14.87
N PHE A 190 -1.76 -16.12 -16.02
CA PHE A 190 -3.04 -15.87 -16.70
C PHE A 190 -3.15 -16.66 -18.01
N SER A 191 -2.41 -17.77 -18.17
CA SER A 191 -2.47 -18.63 -19.38
C SER A 191 -3.89 -19.18 -19.64
N ASN A 192 -4.72 -19.31 -18.61
CA ASN A 192 -6.13 -19.65 -18.71
C ASN A 192 -7.03 -18.54 -18.14
N ILE A 193 -7.00 -17.38 -18.79
CA ILE A 193 -7.77 -16.20 -18.36
C ILE A 193 -9.27 -16.46 -18.25
N ASN A 194 -9.84 -17.32 -19.13
CA ASN A 194 -11.26 -17.69 -19.09
C ASN A 194 -11.63 -18.43 -17.80
N LYS A 195 -10.71 -19.23 -17.25
CA LYS A 195 -10.93 -19.91 -15.97
C LYS A 195 -10.92 -18.87 -14.84
N VAL A 196 -9.92 -18.00 -14.83
CA VAL A 196 -9.83 -16.93 -13.82
C VAL A 196 -11.09 -16.06 -13.82
N MET A 197 -11.56 -15.65 -15.00
CA MET A 197 -12.78 -14.84 -15.16
C MET A 197 -14.05 -15.49 -14.60
N ARG A 198 -14.12 -16.81 -14.55
CA ARG A 198 -15.32 -17.54 -14.04
C ARG A 198 -15.34 -17.69 -12.52
N GLU A 199 -14.22 -17.42 -11.85
CA GLU A 199 -14.09 -17.56 -10.39
C GLU A 199 -14.38 -16.23 -9.65
N VAL A 200 -14.57 -15.10 -10.39
CA VAL A 200 -14.78 -13.75 -9.83
C VAL A 200 -16.10 -13.13 -10.24
#